data_8bf412967e125095e30b61639298e6dc
#
_entry.id   8bf412967e125095e30b61639298e6dc
#
_cell.length_a   1.000
_cell.length_b   1.000
_cell.length_c   1.000
_cell.angle_alpha   90.00
_cell.angle_beta   90.00
_cell.angle_gamma   90.00
#
_symmetry.space_group_name_H-M   'P 1'
#
loop_
_entity.id
_entity.type
_entity.pdbx_description
1 polymer ?
#
loop_
_entity_poly.entity_id
_entity_poly.type
_entity_poly.pdbx_seq_one_letter_code
_entity_poly.pdbx_strand_id
1 'polypeptide(L)'
;MFTLNMVDRLKSCIDYLVSCRKIFNASDLAKILGKQRSYISEILNGKRKISEQFVHSFCNYFPELSPDWIMTGEGGMLKTANSIAPEHTFPLRTDNKIVIQDVPLYDFDASAGLYALFNDIHPEPIDYLRIPNLPSVDGAIYVRGDSMSPLLKSGDIVMYKKKELSIDSILWGEIYLLSFVYDGDSYTAVKYIQKSDDPDKIRLASFNPSFAPKDIPMNCVTALALVKASLTFHTME
;
A
#
# COMPACT_ATOMS: atom_id res chain seq x y z
N MET A 1 11.59 8.34 -40.77
CA MET A 1 10.88 7.75 -39.62
C MET A 1 9.43 8.21 -39.76
N PHE A 2 8.50 7.31 -40.16
CA PHE A 2 7.09 7.71 -40.34
C PHE A 2 6.48 7.85 -38.93
N THR A 3 6.17 9.10 -38.57
CA THR A 3 5.41 9.33 -37.33
C THR A 3 3.96 8.91 -37.56
N LEU A 4 3.52 7.89 -36.86
CA LEU A 4 2.10 7.46 -36.85
C LEU A 4 1.23 8.65 -36.43
N ASN A 5 0.15 8.89 -37.18
CA ASN A 5 -0.81 9.90 -36.76
C ASN A 5 -1.68 9.38 -35.60
N MET A 6 -2.45 10.26 -34.95
CA MET A 6 -3.27 9.92 -33.78
C MET A 6 -4.30 8.82 -34.06
N VAL A 7 -4.85 8.76 -35.27
CA VAL A 7 -5.82 7.72 -35.67
C VAL A 7 -5.12 6.38 -35.78
N ASP A 8 -3.92 6.34 -36.35
CA ASP A 8 -3.17 5.09 -36.50
C ASP A 8 -2.70 4.56 -35.15
N ARG A 9 -2.30 5.43 -34.22
CA ARG A 9 -1.98 5.06 -32.85
C ARG A 9 -3.20 4.47 -32.13
N LEU A 10 -4.37 5.09 -32.28
CA LEU A 10 -5.60 4.57 -31.71
C LEU A 10 -5.97 3.19 -32.30
N LYS A 11 -5.77 2.98 -33.62
CA LYS A 11 -5.96 1.66 -34.26
C LYS A 11 -5.02 0.63 -33.66
N SER A 12 -3.74 0.97 -33.49
CA SER A 12 -2.77 0.04 -32.87
C SER A 12 -3.18 -0.37 -31.44
N CYS A 13 -3.75 0.56 -30.65
CA CYS A 13 -4.31 0.22 -29.33
C CYS A 13 -5.50 -0.75 -29.45
N ILE A 14 -6.39 -0.52 -30.41
CA ILE A 14 -7.56 -1.39 -30.65
C ILE A 14 -7.10 -2.79 -31.08
N ASP A 15 -6.14 -2.89 -31.99
CA ASP A 15 -5.59 -4.18 -32.44
C ASP A 15 -4.93 -4.94 -31.30
N TYR A 16 -4.22 -4.25 -30.42
CA TYR A 16 -3.69 -4.82 -29.18
C TYR A 16 -4.80 -5.36 -28.28
N LEU A 17 -5.87 -4.59 -28.03
CA LEU A 17 -6.98 -5.01 -27.19
C LEU A 17 -7.74 -6.23 -27.78
N VAL A 18 -7.84 -6.31 -29.12
CA VAL A 18 -8.40 -7.48 -29.82
C VAL A 18 -7.48 -8.69 -29.64
N SER A 19 -6.17 -8.54 -29.78
CA SER A 19 -5.20 -9.62 -29.58
C SER A 19 -5.23 -10.18 -28.16
N CYS A 20 -5.45 -9.30 -27.15
CA CYS A 20 -5.63 -9.68 -25.75
C CYS A 20 -7.05 -10.18 -25.40
N ARG A 21 -7.95 -10.30 -26.38
CA ARG A 21 -9.36 -10.69 -26.22
C ARG A 21 -10.17 -9.81 -25.24
N LYS A 22 -9.77 -8.56 -25.06
CA LYS A 22 -10.49 -7.59 -24.22
C LYS A 22 -11.68 -6.98 -24.97
N ILE A 23 -11.59 -6.89 -26.26
CA ILE A 23 -12.67 -6.52 -27.18
C ILE A 23 -12.62 -7.45 -28.39
N PHE A 24 -13.75 -7.65 -29.06
CA PHE A 24 -13.81 -8.47 -30.28
C PHE A 24 -13.82 -7.62 -31.56
N ASN A 25 -14.39 -6.42 -31.50
CA ASN A 25 -14.51 -5.52 -32.65
C ASN A 25 -14.91 -4.10 -32.23
N ALA A 26 -14.96 -3.19 -33.20
CA ALA A 26 -15.35 -1.79 -32.98
C ALA A 26 -16.78 -1.61 -32.41
N SER A 27 -17.67 -2.59 -32.60
CA SER A 27 -19.03 -2.54 -32.02
C SER A 27 -19.00 -2.81 -30.52
N ASP A 28 -18.14 -3.72 -30.07
CA ASP A 28 -17.95 -3.98 -28.64
C ASP A 28 -17.30 -2.78 -27.95
N LEU A 29 -16.29 -2.17 -28.61
CA LEU A 29 -15.70 -0.95 -28.12
C LEU A 29 -16.74 0.16 -27.96
N ALA A 30 -17.64 0.33 -28.94
CA ALA A 30 -18.71 1.33 -28.87
C ALA A 30 -19.64 1.08 -27.67
N LYS A 31 -20.00 -0.18 -27.40
CA LYS A 31 -20.83 -0.55 -26.23
C LYS A 31 -20.11 -0.22 -24.91
N ILE A 32 -18.85 -0.61 -24.78
CA ILE A 32 -18.03 -0.36 -23.59
C ILE A 32 -17.94 1.15 -23.30
N LEU A 33 -17.70 1.96 -24.34
CA LEU A 33 -17.57 3.41 -24.21
C LEU A 33 -18.92 4.16 -24.14
N GLY A 34 -20.06 3.46 -24.18
CA GLY A 34 -21.40 4.07 -24.21
C GLY A 34 -21.61 5.00 -25.41
N LYS A 35 -20.99 4.68 -26.56
CA LYS A 35 -21.06 5.47 -27.81
C LYS A 35 -21.78 4.69 -28.90
N GLN A 36 -22.27 5.41 -29.92
CA GLN A 36 -22.81 4.77 -31.10
C GLN A 36 -21.70 4.17 -31.96
N ARG A 37 -21.99 3.05 -32.64
CA ARG A 37 -21.05 2.39 -33.55
C ARG A 37 -20.55 3.32 -34.65
N SER A 38 -21.42 4.15 -35.20
CA SER A 38 -21.09 5.14 -36.22
C SER A 38 -20.02 6.14 -35.74
N TYR A 39 -20.11 6.58 -34.48
CA TYR A 39 -19.14 7.48 -33.85
C TYR A 39 -17.74 6.90 -33.85
N ILE A 40 -17.59 5.64 -33.42
CA ILE A 40 -16.28 4.94 -33.42
C ILE A 40 -15.77 4.73 -34.84
N SER A 41 -16.65 4.33 -35.76
CA SER A 41 -16.30 4.14 -37.17
C SER A 41 -15.83 5.44 -37.84
N GLU A 42 -16.46 6.58 -37.56
CA GLU A 42 -16.06 7.88 -38.08
C GLU A 42 -14.66 8.29 -37.56
N ILE A 43 -14.36 8.04 -36.30
CA ILE A 43 -13.02 8.28 -35.71
C ILE A 43 -11.98 7.42 -36.41
N LEU A 44 -12.21 6.11 -36.52
CA LEU A 44 -11.24 5.17 -37.09
C LEU A 44 -11.00 5.39 -38.59
N ASN A 45 -11.99 5.96 -39.29
CA ASN A 45 -11.85 6.35 -40.70
C ASN A 45 -11.33 7.79 -40.92
N GLY A 46 -10.95 8.48 -39.82
CA GLY A 46 -10.44 9.84 -39.88
C GLY A 46 -11.47 10.90 -40.28
N LYS A 47 -12.76 10.56 -40.34
CA LYS A 47 -13.87 11.45 -40.65
C LYS A 47 -14.25 12.36 -39.48
N ARG A 48 -13.85 12.00 -38.26
CA ARG A 48 -14.10 12.75 -37.04
C ARG A 48 -12.79 12.93 -36.28
N LYS A 49 -12.54 14.17 -35.80
CA LYS A 49 -11.37 14.47 -34.98
C LYS A 49 -11.47 13.78 -33.61
N ILE A 50 -10.38 13.19 -33.19
CA ILE A 50 -10.26 12.59 -31.83
C ILE A 50 -10.10 13.73 -30.83
N SER A 51 -10.96 13.76 -29.79
CA SER A 51 -10.84 14.72 -28.69
C SER A 51 -10.02 14.12 -27.54
N GLU A 52 -9.35 14.98 -26.76
CA GLU A 52 -8.66 14.54 -25.53
C GLU A 52 -9.59 13.80 -24.57
N GLN A 53 -10.82 14.32 -24.40
CA GLN A 53 -11.84 13.67 -23.56
C GLN A 53 -12.16 12.23 -24.01
N PHE A 54 -12.15 11.98 -25.34
CA PHE A 54 -12.35 10.64 -25.87
C PHE A 54 -11.15 9.75 -25.51
N VAL A 55 -9.91 10.23 -25.66
CA VAL A 55 -8.69 9.47 -25.33
C VAL A 55 -8.66 9.13 -23.86
N HIS A 56 -8.93 10.11 -22.99
CA HIS A 56 -8.99 9.85 -21.55
C HIS A 56 -10.09 8.84 -21.19
N SER A 57 -11.30 9.00 -21.76
CA SER A 57 -12.38 8.04 -21.54
C SER A 57 -12.01 6.63 -22.02
N PHE A 58 -11.33 6.51 -23.17
CA PHE A 58 -10.86 5.24 -23.70
C PHE A 58 -9.81 4.59 -22.79
N CYS A 59 -8.81 5.36 -22.34
CA CYS A 59 -7.78 4.84 -21.42
C CYS A 59 -8.32 4.55 -20.02
N ASN A 60 -9.41 5.16 -19.57
CA ASN A 60 -10.07 4.81 -18.31
C ASN A 60 -10.68 3.39 -18.34
N TYR A 61 -11.19 2.94 -19.50
CA TYR A 61 -11.67 1.56 -19.65
C TYR A 61 -10.52 0.57 -19.89
N PHE A 62 -9.38 1.05 -20.40
CA PHE A 62 -8.19 0.24 -20.72
C PHE A 62 -6.95 0.88 -20.09
N PRO A 63 -6.78 0.74 -18.76
CA PRO A 63 -5.79 1.48 -17.98
C PRO A 63 -4.34 1.14 -18.34
N GLU A 64 -4.09 0.01 -19.01
CA GLU A 64 -2.78 -0.35 -19.52
C GLU A 64 -2.28 0.52 -20.69
N LEU A 65 -3.17 1.26 -21.34
CA LEU A 65 -2.81 2.11 -22.48
C LEU A 65 -2.39 3.51 -22.02
N SER A 66 -1.39 4.08 -22.70
CA SER A 66 -0.90 5.41 -22.42
C SER A 66 -1.68 6.48 -23.22
N PRO A 67 -2.39 7.43 -22.56
CA PRO A 67 -3.04 8.54 -23.25
C PRO A 67 -2.03 9.46 -23.94
N ASP A 68 -0.85 9.68 -23.33
CA ASP A 68 0.20 10.54 -23.89
C ASP A 68 0.72 9.95 -25.20
N TRP A 69 0.95 8.63 -25.25
CA TRP A 69 1.36 7.99 -26.49
C TRP A 69 0.29 8.11 -27.59
N ILE A 70 -1.00 7.96 -27.24
CA ILE A 70 -2.07 8.13 -28.22
C ILE A 70 -2.11 9.57 -28.75
N MET A 71 -1.97 10.57 -27.90
CA MET A 71 -2.07 11.98 -28.26
C MET A 71 -0.81 12.50 -28.96
N THR A 72 0.36 12.26 -28.40
CA THR A 72 1.62 12.87 -28.86
C THR A 72 2.51 11.91 -29.63
N GLY A 73 2.44 10.59 -29.33
CA GLY A 73 3.35 9.58 -29.83
C GLY A 73 4.61 9.44 -28.98
N GLU A 74 4.72 10.18 -27.89
CA GLU A 74 5.84 10.08 -26.97
C GLU A 74 5.65 8.92 -25.98
N GLY A 75 6.74 8.23 -25.66
CA GLY A 75 6.72 7.07 -24.77
C GLY A 75 6.31 5.77 -25.44
N GLY A 76 5.76 4.82 -24.67
CA GLY A 76 5.27 3.52 -25.15
C GLY A 76 3.74 3.47 -25.21
N MET A 77 3.19 2.64 -26.11
CA MET A 77 1.75 2.39 -26.22
C MET A 77 1.16 1.86 -24.91
N LEU A 78 1.92 0.97 -24.24
CA LEU A 78 1.55 0.43 -22.94
C LEU A 78 2.26 1.20 -21.82
N LYS A 79 1.55 1.48 -20.76
CA LYS A 79 2.17 1.96 -19.52
C LYS A 79 3.11 0.87 -19.00
N THR A 80 4.38 1.20 -18.76
CA THR A 80 5.30 0.27 -18.08
C THR A 80 4.83 0.02 -16.66
N ALA A 81 5.06 -1.19 -16.13
CA ALA A 81 4.55 -1.66 -14.84
C ALA A 81 4.84 -0.75 -13.63
N ASN A 82 5.75 0.23 -13.78
CA ASN A 82 6.06 1.23 -12.77
C ASN A 82 5.09 2.44 -12.74
N SER A 83 4.08 2.49 -13.61
CA SER A 83 3.11 3.60 -13.69
C SER A 83 1.64 3.19 -13.49
N ILE A 84 1.38 2.00 -12.93
CA ILE A 84 0.03 1.60 -12.53
C ILE A 84 -0.24 2.18 -11.13
N ALA A 85 -0.48 3.49 -11.09
CA ALA A 85 -1.23 4.05 -9.97
C ALA A 85 -2.70 3.67 -10.15
N PRO A 86 -3.40 3.21 -9.11
CA PRO A 86 -4.84 2.93 -9.20
C PRO A 86 -5.59 4.23 -9.47
N GLU A 87 -6.17 4.35 -10.66
CA GLU A 87 -6.77 5.58 -11.21
C GLU A 87 -8.22 5.83 -10.76
N HIS A 88 -8.65 5.26 -9.64
CA HIS A 88 -9.94 5.52 -9.02
C HIS A 88 -9.79 5.82 -7.53
N THR A 89 -9.05 6.88 -7.20
CA THR A 89 -9.26 7.57 -5.94
C THR A 89 -10.32 8.64 -6.18
N PHE A 90 -11.50 8.49 -5.55
CA PHE A 90 -12.42 9.62 -5.42
C PHE A 90 -11.76 10.63 -4.48
N PRO A 91 -11.27 11.79 -4.96
CA PRO A 91 -10.73 12.79 -4.06
C PRO A 91 -11.88 13.29 -3.19
N LEU A 92 -11.79 13.08 -1.90
CA LEU A 92 -12.62 13.84 -0.96
C LEU A 92 -12.34 15.32 -1.23
N ARG A 93 -13.39 16.11 -1.37
CA ARG A 93 -13.39 17.49 -1.86
C ARG A 93 -12.52 18.48 -1.06
N THR A 94 -11.82 18.02 -0.03
CA THR A 94 -11.07 18.84 0.95
C THR A 94 -9.54 18.75 0.85
N ASP A 95 -8.96 17.78 0.11
CA ASP A 95 -7.51 17.58 0.17
C ASP A 95 -6.84 17.57 -1.20
N ASN A 96 -6.21 18.72 -1.54
CA ASN A 96 -5.35 18.86 -2.71
C ASN A 96 -3.95 18.24 -2.55
N LYS A 97 -3.71 17.44 -1.52
CA LYS A 97 -2.45 16.69 -1.32
C LYS A 97 -2.75 15.34 -0.66
N ILE A 98 -3.04 14.34 -1.48
CA ILE A 98 -2.99 12.96 -1.00
C ILE A 98 -1.50 12.57 -0.93
N VAL A 99 -0.99 12.46 0.29
CA VAL A 99 0.34 11.88 0.51
C VAL A 99 0.18 10.37 0.41
N ILE A 100 0.70 9.79 -0.67
CA ILE A 100 0.77 8.34 -0.85
C ILE A 100 2.18 7.91 -0.42
N GLN A 101 2.26 6.99 0.52
CA GLN A 101 3.49 6.38 0.98
C GLN A 101 3.46 4.90 0.61
N ASP A 102 4.54 4.39 0.01
CA ASP A 102 4.77 2.94 -0.13
C ASP A 102 5.35 2.43 1.18
N VAL A 103 4.55 1.69 1.94
CA VAL A 103 4.94 1.14 3.24
C VAL A 103 5.39 -0.29 3.04
N PRO A 104 6.68 -0.62 3.27
CA PRO A 104 7.14 -2.00 3.15
C PRO A 104 6.49 -2.89 4.20
N LEU A 105 5.94 -4.01 3.77
CA LEU A 105 5.34 -5.04 4.62
C LEU A 105 6.35 -6.17 4.80
N TYR A 106 6.58 -6.55 6.04
CA TYR A 106 7.48 -7.63 6.40
C TYR A 106 6.72 -8.78 7.07
N ASP A 107 7.14 -9.99 6.77
CA ASP A 107 6.73 -11.17 7.54
C ASP A 107 7.90 -11.65 8.40
N PHE A 108 7.70 -11.67 9.71
CA PHE A 108 8.71 -12.11 10.64
C PHE A 108 8.30 -13.39 11.31
N ASP A 109 9.10 -14.41 11.13
CA ASP A 109 9.17 -15.47 12.12
C ASP A 109 9.86 -14.93 13.38
N ALA A 110 9.32 -15.27 14.54
CA ALA A 110 9.75 -14.78 15.85
C ALA A 110 11.26 -14.97 16.14
N SER A 111 11.95 -15.78 15.33
CA SER A 111 13.37 -16.11 15.46
C SER A 111 14.34 -15.06 14.90
N ALA A 112 13.93 -14.24 13.91
CA ALA A 112 14.80 -13.25 13.30
C ALA A 112 14.73 -11.86 13.97
N GLY A 113 13.67 -11.61 14.74
CA GLY A 113 13.47 -10.39 15.54
C GLY A 113 13.44 -9.09 14.78
N LEU A 114 12.76 -8.09 15.33
CA LEU A 114 12.79 -6.69 14.84
C LEU A 114 14.20 -6.08 14.84
N TYR A 115 15.13 -6.69 15.59
CA TYR A 115 16.51 -6.25 15.67
C TYR A 115 17.17 -6.16 14.28
N ALA A 116 16.90 -7.11 13.38
CA ALA A 116 17.41 -7.08 12.02
C ALA A 116 16.85 -5.91 11.18
N LEU A 117 15.57 -5.55 11.39
CA LEU A 117 14.95 -4.40 10.72
C LEU A 117 15.49 -3.04 11.17
N PHE A 118 16.01 -2.97 12.38
CA PHE A 118 16.42 -1.71 12.99
C PHE A 118 17.91 -1.45 12.84
N ASN A 119 18.71 -2.49 12.58
CA ASN A 119 20.18 -2.43 12.53
C ASN A 119 20.74 -2.69 11.14
N ASP A 120 20.21 -2.01 10.11
CA ASP A 120 20.72 -2.00 8.72
C ASP A 120 20.89 -3.37 8.01
N ILE A 121 20.42 -4.44 8.63
CA ILE A 121 20.20 -5.70 7.93
C ILE A 121 18.80 -5.58 7.32
N HIS A 122 18.72 -5.01 6.11
CA HIS A 122 17.44 -4.81 5.42
C HIS A 122 16.91 -6.16 4.91
N PRO A 123 15.98 -6.83 5.61
CA PRO A 123 15.27 -7.93 5.01
C PRO A 123 14.45 -7.41 3.82
N GLU A 124 14.32 -8.19 2.78
CA GLU A 124 13.46 -7.84 1.66
C GLU A 124 12.01 -7.81 2.13
N PRO A 125 11.24 -6.75 1.83
CA PRO A 125 9.82 -6.72 2.14
C PRO A 125 9.09 -7.74 1.27
N ILE A 126 8.09 -8.41 1.83
CA ILE A 126 7.26 -9.37 1.10
C ILE A 126 6.25 -8.67 0.17
N ASP A 127 5.86 -7.44 0.50
CA ASP A 127 4.91 -6.63 -0.26
C ASP A 127 5.00 -5.16 0.17
N TYR A 128 4.22 -4.27 -0.50
CA TYR A 128 4.10 -2.86 -0.17
C TYR A 128 2.64 -2.46 -0.01
N LEU A 129 2.34 -1.74 1.08
CA LEU A 129 1.01 -1.20 1.34
C LEU A 129 0.93 0.26 0.88
N ARG A 130 -0.18 0.60 0.18
CA ARG A 130 -0.50 1.97 -0.24
C ARG A 130 -1.83 2.38 0.37
N ILE A 131 -1.78 3.19 1.41
CA ILE A 131 -2.97 3.67 2.11
C ILE A 131 -3.00 5.19 2.02
N PRO A 132 -4.05 5.78 1.40
CA PRO A 132 -4.19 7.23 1.33
C PRO A 132 -4.25 7.85 2.73
N ASN A 133 -3.60 9.00 2.90
CA ASN A 133 -3.59 9.77 4.15
C ASN A 133 -3.04 9.03 5.38
N LEU A 134 -2.27 7.96 5.16
CA LEU A 134 -1.57 7.29 6.24
C LEU A 134 -0.55 8.24 6.87
N PRO A 135 -0.48 8.35 8.21
CA PRO A 135 0.64 9.02 8.87
C PRO A 135 1.98 8.45 8.43
N SER A 136 3.05 9.27 8.44
CA SER A 136 4.39 8.78 8.12
C SER A 136 4.77 7.60 9.00
N VAL A 137 5.06 6.45 8.38
CA VAL A 137 5.47 5.20 9.01
C VAL A 137 6.72 4.65 8.31
N ASP A 138 7.44 3.75 8.97
CA ASP A 138 8.70 3.20 8.46
C ASP A 138 8.52 1.77 7.94
N GLY A 139 7.40 1.11 8.27
CA GLY A 139 7.08 -0.22 7.82
C GLY A 139 5.80 -0.78 8.42
N ALA A 140 5.47 -1.98 8.00
CA ALA A 140 4.31 -2.74 8.46
C ALA A 140 4.71 -4.19 8.74
N ILE A 141 4.04 -4.83 9.69
CA ILE A 141 4.18 -6.26 10.00
C ILE A 141 2.84 -6.90 10.32
N TYR A 142 2.77 -8.20 10.16
CA TYR A 142 1.65 -8.99 10.66
C TYR A 142 1.69 -9.14 12.19
N VAL A 143 0.54 -8.97 12.83
CA VAL A 143 0.35 -9.27 14.26
C VAL A 143 0.29 -10.79 14.43
N ARG A 144 1.00 -11.29 15.43
CA ARG A 144 0.97 -12.71 15.83
C ARG A 144 0.57 -12.84 17.28
N GLY A 145 -0.24 -13.87 17.58
CA GLY A 145 -0.75 -14.15 18.91
C GLY A 145 -1.94 -13.29 19.33
N ASP A 146 -2.51 -13.61 20.51
CA ASP A 146 -3.80 -13.10 20.96
C ASP A 146 -3.72 -12.10 22.11
N SER A 147 -2.52 -11.66 22.46
CA SER A 147 -2.32 -10.80 23.64
C SER A 147 -2.95 -9.42 23.49
N MET A 148 -3.20 -8.96 22.26
CA MET A 148 -3.88 -7.71 21.98
C MET A 148 -5.32 -7.89 21.48
N SER A 149 -5.84 -9.12 21.47
CA SER A 149 -7.23 -9.41 21.11
C SER A 149 -8.21 -8.83 22.15
N PRO A 150 -9.39 -8.34 21.71
CA PRO A 150 -9.91 -8.26 20.34
C PRO A 150 -9.47 -7.00 19.56
N LEU A 151 -8.66 -6.12 20.15
CA LEU A 151 -8.23 -4.87 19.51
C LEU A 151 -7.35 -5.14 18.27
N LEU A 152 -6.38 -6.02 18.41
CA LEU A 152 -5.54 -6.53 17.32
C LEU A 152 -5.55 -8.05 17.39
N LYS A 153 -5.85 -8.69 16.28
CA LYS A 153 -5.93 -10.14 16.16
C LYS A 153 -4.73 -10.69 15.39
N SER A 154 -4.44 -11.96 15.56
CA SER A 154 -3.46 -12.66 14.73
C SER A 154 -3.87 -12.56 13.24
N GLY A 155 -2.96 -12.12 12.38
CA GLY A 155 -3.21 -11.83 10.96
C GLY A 155 -3.55 -10.39 10.63
N ASP A 156 -3.85 -9.53 11.61
CA ASP A 156 -3.94 -8.09 11.40
C ASP A 156 -2.56 -7.52 11.03
N ILE A 157 -2.55 -6.37 10.38
CA ILE A 157 -1.31 -5.67 10.05
C ILE A 157 -1.19 -4.42 10.92
N VAL A 158 -0.02 -4.19 11.53
CA VAL A 158 0.30 -2.94 12.23
C VAL A 158 1.38 -2.18 11.47
N MET A 159 1.16 -0.88 11.31
CA MET A 159 2.09 0.06 10.70
C MET A 159 2.78 0.86 11.79
N TYR A 160 4.11 0.94 11.73
CA TYR A 160 4.92 1.44 12.84
C TYR A 160 5.88 2.55 12.42
N LYS A 161 6.24 3.39 13.39
CA LYS A 161 7.30 4.39 13.31
C LYS A 161 8.41 4.05 14.30
N LYS A 162 9.63 3.86 13.80
CA LYS A 162 10.82 3.57 14.64
C LYS A 162 11.03 4.67 15.68
N LYS A 163 11.46 4.28 16.86
CA LYS A 163 11.76 5.17 18.00
C LYS A 163 13.16 4.88 18.53
N GLU A 164 13.76 5.91 19.12
CA GLU A 164 15.00 5.74 19.85
C GLU A 164 14.78 4.86 21.09
N LEU A 165 15.81 4.08 21.44
CA LEU A 165 15.81 3.22 22.62
C LEU A 165 16.08 4.04 23.88
N SER A 166 15.15 4.91 24.22
CA SER A 166 15.23 5.79 25.40
C SER A 166 13.85 5.85 26.08
N ILE A 167 13.85 5.87 27.40
CA ILE A 167 12.63 6.07 28.20
C ILE A 167 11.97 7.43 27.85
N ASP A 168 12.75 8.44 27.55
CA ASP A 168 12.26 9.78 27.20
C ASP A 168 11.53 9.81 25.84
N SER A 169 11.78 8.84 24.98
CA SER A 169 11.11 8.70 23.68
C SER A 169 9.74 8.04 23.77
N ILE A 170 9.38 7.48 24.93
CA ILE A 170 8.16 6.70 25.12
C ILE A 170 6.96 7.61 25.41
N LEU A 171 5.93 7.47 24.60
CA LEU A 171 4.60 7.99 24.87
C LEU A 171 3.84 6.95 25.69
N TRP A 172 3.66 7.21 26.97
CA TRP A 172 3.05 6.29 27.90
C TRP A 172 1.57 6.02 27.58
N GLY A 173 1.18 4.77 27.61
CA GLY A 173 -0.19 4.34 27.30
C GLY A 173 -0.44 4.06 25.83
N GLU A 174 0.54 4.26 24.96
CA GLU A 174 0.44 3.97 23.53
C GLU A 174 0.87 2.53 23.21
N ILE A 175 0.49 2.04 22.02
CA ILE A 175 0.83 0.71 21.54
C ILE A 175 2.18 0.76 20.83
N TYR A 176 3.06 -0.13 21.20
CA TYR A 176 4.37 -0.29 20.62
C TYR A 176 4.58 -1.71 20.08
N LEU A 177 5.28 -1.76 18.99
CA LEU A 177 5.97 -2.94 18.50
C LEU A 177 7.39 -2.89 19.06
N LEU A 178 7.80 -3.91 19.80
CA LEU A 178 9.11 -3.95 20.45
C LEU A 178 9.74 -5.34 20.39
N SER A 179 11.06 -5.37 20.37
CA SER A 179 11.85 -6.57 20.66
C SER A 179 12.64 -6.36 21.93
N PHE A 180 12.78 -7.42 22.71
CA PHE A 180 13.58 -7.41 23.94
C PHE A 180 14.17 -8.79 24.22
N VAL A 181 15.31 -8.80 24.89
CA VAL A 181 15.96 -10.02 25.38
C VAL A 181 15.69 -10.13 26.87
N TYR A 182 15.09 -11.24 27.27
CA TYR A 182 14.79 -11.49 28.67
C TYR A 182 15.08 -12.95 29.00
N ASP A 183 15.87 -13.16 30.04
CA ASP A 183 16.32 -14.49 30.49
C ASP A 183 17.02 -15.34 29.41
N GLY A 184 17.75 -14.63 28.52
CA GLY A 184 18.50 -15.24 27.41
C GLY A 184 17.69 -15.46 26.13
N ASP A 185 16.38 -15.29 26.15
CA ASP A 185 15.51 -15.44 25.01
C ASP A 185 15.14 -14.09 24.36
N SER A 186 15.01 -14.08 23.04
CA SER A 186 14.51 -12.93 22.26
C SER A 186 13.01 -13.00 22.08
N TYR A 187 12.34 -11.90 22.40
CA TYR A 187 10.91 -11.74 22.25
C TYR A 187 10.58 -10.58 21.33
N THR A 188 9.57 -10.75 20.49
CA THR A 188 8.95 -9.66 19.72
C THR A 188 7.45 -9.61 20.08
N ALA A 189 6.96 -8.43 20.43
CA ALA A 189 5.60 -8.26 20.87
C ALA A 189 4.99 -6.93 20.47
N VAL A 190 3.68 -6.90 20.31
CA VAL A 190 2.87 -5.68 20.25
C VAL A 190 2.19 -5.54 21.62
N LYS A 191 2.45 -4.43 22.32
CA LYS A 191 1.97 -4.19 23.69
C LYS A 191 1.70 -2.70 23.91
N TYR A 192 0.86 -2.38 24.89
CA TYR A 192 0.88 -1.07 25.52
C TYR A 192 2.16 -0.93 26.35
N ILE A 193 2.80 0.24 26.27
CA ILE A 193 3.87 0.58 27.19
C ILE A 193 3.32 1.57 28.22
N GLN A 194 3.36 1.18 29.48
CA GLN A 194 2.92 1.98 30.62
C GLN A 194 4.11 2.28 31.54
N LYS A 195 3.97 3.31 32.37
CA LYS A 195 4.94 3.58 33.42
C LYS A 195 5.00 2.41 34.41
N SER A 196 6.22 2.01 34.75
CA SER A 196 6.50 1.13 35.87
C SER A 196 6.68 1.96 37.15
N ASP A 197 6.55 1.33 38.30
CA ASP A 197 6.91 1.93 39.60
C ASP A 197 8.42 2.10 39.74
N ASP A 198 9.22 1.34 38.99
CA ASP A 198 10.66 1.42 38.89
C ASP A 198 11.04 2.32 37.68
N PRO A 199 11.80 3.41 37.87
CA PRO A 199 12.13 4.36 36.82
C PRO A 199 12.98 3.78 35.68
N ASP A 200 13.71 2.66 35.92
CA ASP A 200 14.56 2.00 34.93
C ASP A 200 13.79 0.91 34.14
N LYS A 201 12.51 0.72 34.45
CA LYS A 201 11.65 -0.29 33.82
C LYS A 201 10.48 0.31 33.09
N ILE A 202 10.00 -0.45 32.12
CA ILE A 202 8.74 -0.21 31.42
C ILE A 202 7.77 -1.35 31.73
N ARG A 203 6.49 -1.02 31.85
CA ARG A 203 5.42 -2.02 32.03
C ARG A 203 4.81 -2.34 30.69
N LEU A 204 4.92 -3.60 30.27
CA LEU A 204 4.27 -4.13 29.10
C LEU A 204 2.88 -4.65 29.48
N ALA A 205 1.83 -4.01 28.95
CA ALA A 205 0.45 -4.40 29.19
C ALA A 205 -0.20 -4.91 27.90
N SER A 206 -1.03 -5.94 28.06
CA SER A 206 -1.83 -6.50 26.98
C SER A 206 -3.22 -5.89 26.97
N PHE A 207 -3.87 -5.82 25.80
CA PHE A 207 -5.30 -5.51 25.76
C PHE A 207 -6.14 -6.69 26.27
N ASN A 208 -5.72 -7.92 25.95
CA ASN A 208 -6.37 -9.13 26.42
C ASN A 208 -6.07 -9.37 27.93
N PRO A 209 -7.10 -9.34 28.80
CA PRO A 209 -6.92 -9.45 30.25
C PRO A 209 -6.39 -10.82 30.71
N SER A 210 -6.41 -11.85 29.85
CA SER A 210 -5.81 -13.16 30.15
C SER A 210 -4.28 -13.10 30.23
N PHE A 211 -3.66 -12.02 29.77
CA PHE A 211 -2.22 -11.81 29.80
C PHE A 211 -1.87 -10.77 30.84
N ALA A 212 -1.28 -11.20 31.94
CA ALA A 212 -0.82 -10.30 33.00
C ALA A 212 0.25 -9.33 32.50
N PRO A 213 0.26 -8.08 32.97
CA PRO A 213 1.31 -7.13 32.65
C PRO A 213 2.64 -7.57 33.25
N LYS A 214 3.75 -7.19 32.58
CA LYS A 214 5.11 -7.53 33.00
C LYS A 214 6.00 -6.29 32.95
N ASP A 215 6.74 -6.04 34.01
CA ASP A 215 7.76 -5.00 34.05
C ASP A 215 9.10 -5.56 33.55
N ILE A 216 9.70 -4.90 32.55
CA ILE A 216 11.00 -5.25 32.00
C ILE A 216 11.96 -4.08 32.10
N PRO A 217 13.26 -4.31 32.35
CA PRO A 217 14.27 -3.27 32.30
C PRO A 217 14.37 -2.66 30.89
N MET A 218 14.50 -1.34 30.78
CA MET A 218 14.62 -0.68 29.47
C MET A 218 15.86 -1.13 28.70
N ASN A 219 16.94 -1.46 29.38
CA ASN A 219 18.18 -1.95 28.75
C ASN A 219 18.04 -3.35 28.11
N CYS A 220 16.95 -4.09 28.41
CA CYS A 220 16.64 -5.33 27.73
C CYS A 220 15.96 -5.12 26.37
N VAL A 221 15.44 -3.92 26.10
CA VAL A 221 14.77 -3.61 24.84
C VAL A 221 15.81 -3.39 23.74
N THR A 222 15.67 -4.11 22.64
CA THR A 222 16.61 -4.10 21.51
C THR A 222 16.05 -3.37 20.30
N ALA A 223 14.73 -3.22 20.21
CA ALA A 223 14.04 -2.46 19.16
C ALA A 223 12.73 -1.88 19.70
N LEU A 224 12.41 -0.64 19.32
CA LEU A 224 11.22 0.08 19.76
C LEU A 224 10.58 0.83 18.60
N ALA A 225 9.29 0.63 18.37
CA ALA A 225 8.53 1.36 17.36
C ALA A 225 7.11 1.64 17.83
N LEU A 226 6.66 2.88 17.62
CA LEU A 226 5.28 3.29 17.92
C LEU A 226 4.34 2.79 16.83
N VAL A 227 3.28 2.09 17.20
CA VAL A 227 2.21 1.72 16.25
C VAL A 227 1.40 2.96 15.92
N LYS A 228 1.31 3.28 14.63
CA LYS A 228 0.62 4.48 14.13
C LYS A 228 -0.72 4.17 13.50
N ALA A 229 -0.90 2.96 12.99
CA ALA A 229 -2.13 2.49 12.37
C ALA A 229 -2.20 0.97 12.38
N SER A 230 -3.39 0.42 12.20
CA SER A 230 -3.61 -1.00 12.00
C SER A 230 -4.59 -1.24 10.87
N LEU A 231 -4.50 -2.40 10.24
CA LEU A 231 -5.41 -2.88 9.21
C LEU A 231 -5.93 -4.25 9.62
N THR A 232 -7.24 -4.37 9.76
CA THR A 232 -7.92 -5.60 10.12
C THR A 232 -8.78 -6.05 8.95
N PHE A 233 -8.68 -7.33 8.57
CA PHE A 233 -9.49 -7.92 7.53
C PHE A 233 -10.68 -8.64 8.15
N HIS A 234 -11.88 -8.28 7.72
CA HIS A 234 -13.09 -9.02 8.02
C HIS A 234 -13.55 -9.73 6.74
N THR A 235 -13.29 -11.04 6.65
CA THR A 235 -13.87 -11.88 5.59
C THR A 235 -15.32 -12.20 5.94
N MET A 236 -16.24 -11.83 5.04
CA MET A 236 -17.63 -12.31 5.11
C MET A 236 -17.71 -13.59 4.29
N GLU A 237 -18.20 -14.68 4.90
CA GLU A 237 -18.54 -15.93 4.22
C GLU A 237 -19.93 -15.82 3.60
#